data_e2bb4188c0c8638d44b209311ccd3653
#
_entry.id   e2bb4188c0c8638d44b209311ccd3653
#
_cell.length_a   1.000
_cell.length_b   1.000
_cell.length_c   1.000
_cell.angle_alpha   90.00
_cell.angle_beta   90.00
_cell.angle_gamma   90.00
#
_symmetry.space_group_name_H-M   'P 1'
#
loop_
_entity.id
_entity.type
_entity.pdbx_description
1 polymer ?
#
loop_
_entity_poly.entity_id
_entity_poly.type
_entity_poly.pdbx_seq_one_letter_code
_entity_poly.pdbx_strand_id
1 'polypeptide(L)'
;MDLASRFRPTNIDEMIGQQKIVEVFKKFLKEKRVPHSLFFGTPGSGKTSLAKLIASTLGVQFYEFDGANFKTEQIRSIIGKNPLFVPLIFIDEFHRLSRTQQEALLIPVENGECLLFGATTENPKFSISSGIRSRMMIFEFEPLSSDDLSLLLERVKAQIGFSMSPEAREHLLRSSGGDARSMLNLLDYALIISADISLEVLMTLRPSFVGEGAKSSDTHYEIISAMIKSVRGSDTDASIYYLARLLAAGEDPAFLARRMVILASEDIGNANPNALNLAVSCMNAVSKIGMPEARIILAQTIIYLANCPKSNSAYLAIDEALEACKDASSQRIPKQIINHTDENYLYPH
;
A
#
# COMPACT_ATOMS: atom_id res chain seq x y z
N MET A 1 4.09 17.23 -23.07
CA MET A 1 4.64 16.22 -22.14
C MET A 1 4.28 16.73 -20.76
N ASP A 2 3.57 15.95 -19.96
CA ASP A 2 3.13 16.34 -18.63
C ASP A 2 4.32 16.54 -17.66
N LEU A 3 4.11 17.30 -16.59
CA LEU A 3 5.17 17.60 -15.62
C LEU A 3 5.69 16.32 -14.94
N ALA A 4 4.82 15.34 -14.68
CA ALA A 4 5.22 14.10 -14.05
C ALA A 4 6.20 13.28 -14.92
N SER A 5 6.06 13.36 -16.22
CA SER A 5 7.01 12.76 -17.17
C SER A 5 8.28 13.59 -17.35
N ARG A 6 8.14 14.93 -17.42
CA ARG A 6 9.25 15.86 -17.65
C ARG A 6 10.24 15.92 -16.48
N PHE A 7 9.72 15.86 -15.26
CA PHE A 7 10.52 15.92 -14.03
C PHE A 7 10.87 14.56 -13.44
N ARG A 8 10.72 13.49 -14.23
CA ARG A 8 11.23 12.18 -13.84
C ARG A 8 12.76 12.23 -13.77
N PRO A 9 13.39 11.74 -12.68
CA PRO A 9 14.85 11.77 -12.56
C PRO A 9 15.51 11.01 -13.72
N THR A 10 16.62 11.52 -14.22
CA THR A 10 17.40 10.96 -15.33
C THR A 10 18.62 10.18 -14.87
N ASN A 11 19.05 10.42 -13.63
CA ASN A 11 20.09 9.63 -12.97
C ASN A 11 19.69 9.33 -11.52
N ILE A 12 20.38 8.36 -10.92
CA ILE A 12 20.04 7.88 -9.56
C ILE A 12 20.30 8.93 -8.47
N ASP A 13 21.21 9.89 -8.71
CA ASP A 13 21.53 10.95 -7.75
C ASP A 13 20.46 12.06 -7.72
N GLU A 14 19.63 12.13 -8.75
CA GLU A 14 18.49 13.05 -8.82
C GLU A 14 17.23 12.54 -8.12
N MET A 15 17.26 11.30 -7.66
CA MET A 15 16.12 10.70 -6.99
C MET A 15 15.83 11.44 -5.68
N ILE A 16 14.59 11.91 -5.53
CA ILE A 16 14.11 12.57 -4.32
C ILE A 16 13.42 11.54 -3.44
N GLY A 17 13.72 11.56 -2.14
CA GLY A 17 13.24 10.58 -1.18
C GLY A 17 13.91 9.21 -1.33
N GLN A 18 13.49 8.25 -0.54
CA GLN A 18 13.96 6.85 -0.56
C GLN A 18 15.48 6.70 -0.39
N GLN A 19 16.15 7.59 0.34
CA GLN A 19 17.62 7.65 0.46
C GLN A 19 18.26 6.29 0.74
N LYS A 20 17.72 5.54 1.72
CA LYS A 20 18.25 4.22 2.10
C LYS A 20 18.25 3.24 0.95
N ILE A 21 17.14 3.19 0.19
CA ILE A 21 17.00 2.29 -0.96
C ILE A 21 17.94 2.72 -2.08
N VAL A 22 18.01 4.00 -2.38
CA VAL A 22 18.90 4.57 -3.39
C VAL A 22 20.36 4.23 -3.10
N GLU A 23 20.81 4.38 -1.88
CA GLU A 23 22.19 4.05 -1.46
C GLU A 23 22.49 2.55 -1.62
N VAL A 24 21.54 1.67 -1.29
CA VAL A 24 21.68 0.23 -1.48
C VAL A 24 21.83 -0.09 -2.97
N PHE A 25 20.97 0.50 -3.82
CA PHE A 25 21.07 0.26 -5.27
C PHE A 25 22.34 0.85 -5.90
N LYS A 26 22.84 1.98 -5.41
CA LYS A 26 24.17 2.49 -5.82
C LYS A 26 25.30 1.48 -5.57
N LYS A 27 25.26 0.78 -4.44
CA LYS A 27 26.23 -0.29 -4.13
C LYS A 27 26.06 -1.49 -5.07
N PHE A 28 24.83 -1.95 -5.30
CA PHE A 28 24.57 -3.03 -6.23
C PHE A 28 25.03 -2.71 -7.66
N LEU A 29 24.80 -1.48 -8.11
CA LEU A 29 25.21 -1.01 -9.44
C LEU A 29 26.73 -0.93 -9.55
N LYS A 30 27.43 -0.47 -8.51
CA LYS A 30 28.91 -0.45 -8.45
C LYS A 30 29.51 -1.85 -8.58
N GLU A 31 28.91 -2.83 -7.89
CA GLU A 31 29.34 -4.23 -7.94
C GLU A 31 28.79 -4.97 -9.18
N LYS A 32 28.01 -4.31 -10.03
CA LYS A 32 27.32 -4.91 -11.20
C LYS A 32 26.51 -6.16 -10.84
N ARG A 33 26.00 -6.22 -9.62
CA ARG A 33 25.22 -7.34 -9.08
C ARG A 33 23.91 -6.84 -8.49
N VAL A 34 22.92 -6.67 -9.36
CA VAL A 34 21.58 -6.18 -8.98
C VAL A 34 20.65 -7.38 -8.79
N PRO A 35 19.99 -7.53 -7.62
CA PRO A 35 19.07 -8.64 -7.38
C PRO A 35 17.72 -8.40 -8.05
N HIS A 36 16.98 -9.48 -8.32
CA HIS A 36 15.55 -9.38 -8.59
C HIS A 36 14.87 -8.67 -7.43
N SER A 37 14.00 -7.70 -7.72
CA SER A 37 13.52 -6.78 -6.69
C SER A 37 12.03 -6.52 -6.79
N LEU A 38 11.34 -6.53 -5.66
CA LEU A 38 9.95 -6.17 -5.53
C LEU A 38 9.83 -4.87 -4.72
N PHE A 39 9.31 -3.84 -5.35
CA PHE A 39 9.07 -2.53 -4.75
C PHE A 39 7.63 -2.47 -4.27
N PHE A 40 7.42 -2.28 -2.99
CA PHE A 40 6.07 -2.12 -2.47
C PHE A 40 5.91 -0.78 -1.75
N GLY A 41 4.71 -0.19 -1.81
CA GLY A 41 4.41 1.09 -1.18
C GLY A 41 3.45 1.95 -1.99
N THR A 42 3.18 3.16 -1.49
CA THR A 42 2.19 4.09 -2.05
C THR A 42 2.47 4.49 -3.51
N PRO A 43 1.43 4.84 -4.29
CA PRO A 43 1.60 5.42 -5.62
C PRO A 43 2.49 6.68 -5.57
N GLY A 44 3.13 7.03 -6.68
CA GLY A 44 3.93 8.24 -6.82
C GLY A 44 5.20 8.32 -5.94
N SER A 45 5.57 7.26 -5.20
CA SER A 45 6.75 7.21 -4.34
C SER A 45 8.08 6.96 -5.06
N GLY A 46 8.07 6.77 -6.40
CA GLY A 46 9.28 6.65 -7.22
C GLY A 46 9.67 5.23 -7.66
N LYS A 47 8.87 4.19 -7.39
CA LYS A 47 9.16 2.78 -7.73
C LYS A 47 9.56 2.57 -9.19
N THR A 48 8.70 2.97 -10.13
CA THR A 48 8.96 2.84 -11.57
C THR A 48 10.15 3.71 -12.02
N SER A 49 10.34 4.88 -11.40
CA SER A 49 11.47 5.75 -11.71
C SER A 49 12.79 5.08 -11.34
N LEU A 50 12.90 4.51 -10.15
CA LEU A 50 14.11 3.80 -9.75
C LEU A 50 14.40 2.59 -10.66
N ALA A 51 13.39 1.81 -11.04
CA ALA A 51 13.57 0.69 -11.97
C ALA A 51 14.15 1.14 -13.32
N LYS A 52 13.63 2.24 -13.88
CA LYS A 52 14.13 2.83 -15.14
C LYS A 52 15.57 3.34 -15.02
N LEU A 53 15.91 3.99 -13.91
CA LEU A 53 17.25 4.48 -13.63
C LEU A 53 18.26 3.34 -13.52
N ILE A 54 17.88 2.26 -12.85
CA ILE A 54 18.72 1.06 -12.73
C ILE A 54 18.98 0.44 -14.12
N ALA A 55 17.94 0.27 -14.93
CA ALA A 55 18.08 -0.27 -16.27
C ALA A 55 18.99 0.61 -17.16
N SER A 56 18.79 1.93 -17.11
CA SER A 56 19.63 2.91 -17.82
C SER A 56 21.09 2.83 -17.38
N THR A 57 21.34 2.77 -16.07
CA THR A 57 22.70 2.70 -15.51
C THR A 57 23.40 1.38 -15.87
N LEU A 58 22.66 0.27 -15.91
CA LEU A 58 23.19 -1.02 -16.37
C LEU A 58 23.38 -1.11 -17.88
N GLY A 59 22.78 -0.19 -18.66
CA GLY A 59 22.79 -0.24 -20.12
C GLY A 59 21.98 -1.40 -20.69
N VAL A 60 20.95 -1.87 -19.97
CA VAL A 60 20.10 -2.99 -20.38
C VAL A 60 18.76 -2.52 -20.93
N GLN A 61 18.14 -3.33 -21.79
CA GLN A 61 16.80 -3.04 -22.30
C GLN A 61 15.78 -3.13 -21.17
N PHE A 62 14.89 -2.13 -21.09
CA PHE A 62 13.82 -2.03 -20.11
C PHE A 62 12.47 -2.33 -20.76
N TYR A 63 11.77 -3.32 -20.22
CA TYR A 63 10.42 -3.69 -20.65
C TYR A 63 9.46 -3.50 -19.49
N GLU A 64 8.44 -2.67 -19.69
CA GLU A 64 7.43 -2.34 -18.70
C GLU A 64 6.10 -3.01 -19.05
N PHE A 65 5.51 -3.71 -18.09
CA PHE A 65 4.21 -4.36 -18.21
C PHE A 65 3.30 -3.97 -17.06
N ASP A 66 2.00 -3.94 -17.35
CA ASP A 66 0.95 -3.81 -16.34
C ASP A 66 0.46 -5.23 -15.95
N GLY A 67 0.49 -5.55 -14.65
CA GLY A 67 0.06 -6.84 -14.13
C GLY A 67 -1.37 -7.23 -14.49
N ALA A 68 -2.27 -6.24 -14.65
CA ALA A 68 -3.66 -6.52 -15.04
C ALA A 68 -3.79 -7.07 -16.47
N ASN A 69 -2.90 -6.66 -17.40
CA ASN A 69 -2.92 -7.03 -18.81
C ASN A 69 -1.77 -7.95 -19.18
N PHE A 70 -1.02 -8.45 -18.21
CA PHE A 70 0.16 -9.24 -18.42
C PHE A 70 -0.15 -10.62 -19.00
N LYS A 71 0.65 -11.02 -20.04
CA LYS A 71 0.62 -12.36 -20.64
C LYS A 71 2.01 -12.97 -20.62
N THR A 72 2.14 -14.20 -20.18
CA THR A 72 3.42 -14.92 -20.07
C THR A 72 4.14 -15.07 -21.40
N GLU A 73 3.41 -15.12 -22.52
CA GLU A 73 3.96 -15.17 -23.87
C GLU A 73 4.78 -13.93 -24.21
N GLN A 74 4.47 -12.78 -23.64
CA GLN A 74 5.20 -11.53 -23.85
C GLN A 74 6.65 -11.66 -23.36
N ILE A 75 6.86 -12.27 -22.20
CA ILE A 75 8.22 -12.52 -21.69
C ILE A 75 8.96 -13.52 -22.57
N ARG A 76 8.31 -14.63 -22.95
CA ARG A 76 8.92 -15.61 -23.83
C ARG A 76 9.36 -15.00 -25.16
N SER A 77 8.63 -14.00 -25.66
CA SER A 77 9.00 -13.30 -26.90
C SER A 77 10.21 -12.36 -26.76
N ILE A 78 10.56 -11.96 -25.52
CA ILE A 78 11.69 -11.07 -25.21
C ILE A 78 12.93 -11.88 -24.86
N ILE A 79 12.75 -12.88 -23.99
CA ILE A 79 13.79 -13.81 -23.58
C ILE A 79 14.21 -14.63 -24.79
N GLY A 80 15.50 -14.70 -25.04
CA GLY A 80 16.06 -15.47 -26.18
C GLY A 80 16.23 -14.71 -27.50
N LYS A 81 15.70 -13.48 -27.64
CA LYS A 81 15.96 -12.64 -28.81
C LYS A 81 17.40 -12.18 -28.91
N ASN A 82 18.06 -12.01 -27.76
CA ASN A 82 19.47 -11.62 -27.73
C ASN A 82 20.15 -12.26 -26.50
N PRO A 83 20.81 -13.40 -26.66
CA PRO A 83 21.45 -14.13 -25.56
C PRO A 83 22.63 -13.38 -24.92
N LEU A 84 23.11 -12.29 -25.54
CA LEU A 84 24.22 -11.48 -25.01
C LEU A 84 23.80 -10.42 -23.98
N PHE A 85 22.51 -10.13 -23.87
CA PHE A 85 22.01 -9.07 -22.97
C PHE A 85 20.81 -9.53 -22.18
N VAL A 86 20.94 -9.54 -20.85
CA VAL A 86 19.86 -9.84 -19.91
C VAL A 86 18.94 -8.61 -19.79
N PRO A 87 17.69 -8.64 -20.27
CA PRO A 87 16.79 -7.51 -20.18
C PRO A 87 16.30 -7.30 -18.75
N LEU A 88 15.96 -6.05 -18.38
CA LEU A 88 15.20 -5.76 -17.18
C LEU A 88 13.70 -5.76 -17.50
N ILE A 89 12.97 -6.66 -16.89
CA ILE A 89 11.52 -6.77 -16.97
C ILE A 89 10.93 -6.16 -15.72
N PHE A 90 10.12 -5.13 -15.89
CA PHE A 90 9.40 -4.45 -14.81
C PHE A 90 7.92 -4.73 -14.95
N ILE A 91 7.27 -5.24 -13.90
CA ILE A 91 5.84 -5.47 -13.87
C ILE A 91 5.24 -4.57 -12.80
N ASP A 92 4.48 -3.57 -13.24
CA ASP A 92 3.69 -2.72 -12.34
C ASP A 92 2.42 -3.46 -11.90
N GLU A 93 1.86 -3.09 -10.75
CA GLU A 93 0.71 -3.77 -10.14
C GLU A 93 0.90 -5.31 -10.05
N PHE A 94 2.08 -5.75 -9.61
CA PHE A 94 2.50 -7.16 -9.58
C PHE A 94 1.50 -8.07 -8.85
N HIS A 95 0.77 -7.55 -7.87
CA HIS A 95 -0.28 -8.27 -7.13
C HIS A 95 -1.47 -8.71 -8.00
N ARG A 96 -1.64 -8.13 -9.20
CA ARG A 96 -2.69 -8.51 -10.15
C ARG A 96 -2.35 -9.75 -10.97
N LEU A 97 -1.11 -10.24 -10.90
CA LEU A 97 -0.74 -11.49 -11.52
C LEU A 97 -1.40 -12.68 -10.84
N SER A 98 -2.03 -13.55 -11.60
CA SER A 98 -2.48 -14.84 -11.10
C SER A 98 -1.29 -15.69 -10.60
N ARG A 99 -1.54 -16.67 -9.74
CA ARG A 99 -0.50 -17.59 -9.26
C ARG A 99 0.24 -18.28 -10.39
N THR A 100 -0.50 -18.74 -11.41
CA THR A 100 0.09 -19.37 -12.59
C THR A 100 1.03 -18.44 -13.36
N GLN A 101 0.67 -17.16 -13.49
CA GLN A 101 1.55 -16.17 -14.12
C GLN A 101 2.80 -15.90 -13.28
N GLN A 102 2.66 -15.81 -11.95
CA GLN A 102 3.80 -15.66 -11.05
C GLN A 102 4.74 -16.88 -11.12
N GLU A 103 4.19 -18.09 -11.12
CA GLU A 103 4.98 -19.33 -11.27
C GLU A 103 5.72 -19.41 -12.61
N ALA A 104 5.09 -18.94 -13.69
CA ALA A 104 5.73 -18.91 -15.01
C ALA A 104 6.95 -17.97 -15.09
N LEU A 105 7.07 -17.00 -14.17
CA LEU A 105 8.22 -16.11 -14.05
C LEU A 105 9.42 -16.77 -13.34
N LEU A 106 9.21 -17.85 -12.59
CA LEU A 106 10.27 -18.48 -11.81
C LEU A 106 11.38 -19.02 -12.69
N ILE A 107 11.04 -19.72 -13.79
CA ILE A 107 12.02 -20.33 -14.70
C ILE A 107 12.96 -19.28 -15.31
N PRO A 108 12.48 -18.20 -15.95
CA PRO A 108 13.37 -17.17 -16.48
C PRO A 108 14.24 -16.48 -15.43
N VAL A 109 13.70 -16.32 -14.21
CA VAL A 109 14.43 -15.72 -13.08
C VAL A 109 15.55 -16.65 -12.60
N GLU A 110 15.27 -17.93 -12.42
CA GLU A 110 16.26 -18.94 -11.99
C GLU A 110 17.37 -19.16 -13.01
N ASN A 111 17.02 -19.15 -14.29
CA ASN A 111 17.98 -19.30 -15.37
C ASN A 111 18.81 -18.03 -15.63
N GLY A 112 18.50 -16.90 -14.99
CA GLY A 112 19.16 -15.62 -15.23
C GLY A 112 18.88 -15.05 -16.63
N GLU A 113 17.75 -15.40 -17.24
CA GLU A 113 17.36 -14.97 -18.58
C GLU A 113 16.82 -13.53 -18.58
N CYS A 114 16.43 -13.02 -17.42
CA CYS A 114 16.01 -11.63 -17.21
C CYS A 114 16.34 -11.15 -15.80
N LEU A 115 16.46 -9.84 -15.61
CA LEU A 115 16.40 -9.19 -14.33
C LEU A 115 14.94 -8.80 -14.07
N LEU A 116 14.29 -9.40 -13.07
CA LEU A 116 12.89 -9.17 -12.77
C LEU A 116 12.73 -8.12 -11.66
N PHE A 117 11.98 -7.06 -11.95
CA PHE A 117 11.51 -6.10 -10.99
C PHE A 117 9.98 -6.06 -10.99
N GLY A 118 9.39 -5.95 -9.81
CA GLY A 118 7.96 -5.77 -9.65
C GLY A 118 7.64 -4.53 -8.83
N ALA A 119 6.48 -3.93 -9.04
CA ALA A 119 5.92 -2.92 -8.15
C ALA A 119 4.53 -3.31 -7.70
N THR A 120 4.20 -3.01 -6.45
CA THR A 120 2.88 -3.28 -5.86
C THR A 120 2.53 -2.25 -4.81
N THR A 121 1.24 -1.97 -4.67
CA THR A 121 0.69 -1.19 -3.55
C THR A 121 0.24 -2.06 -2.38
N GLU A 122 0.10 -3.38 -2.60
CA GLU A 122 -0.33 -4.33 -1.59
C GLU A 122 0.86 -4.97 -0.85
N ASN A 123 0.63 -5.40 0.39
CA ASN A 123 1.67 -6.07 1.17
C ASN A 123 2.07 -7.41 0.51
N PRO A 124 3.34 -7.57 0.14
CA PRO A 124 3.82 -8.75 -0.58
C PRO A 124 3.63 -10.08 0.16
N LYS A 125 3.49 -10.05 1.49
CA LYS A 125 3.27 -11.27 2.28
C LYS A 125 1.95 -11.97 1.92
N PHE A 126 0.96 -11.21 1.47
CA PHE A 126 -0.38 -11.72 1.20
C PHE A 126 -0.68 -11.87 -0.30
N SER A 127 -0.10 -11.00 -1.13
CA SER A 127 -0.44 -10.91 -2.56
C SER A 127 0.54 -11.64 -3.48
N ILE A 128 1.75 -11.99 -2.98
CA ILE A 128 2.80 -12.59 -3.79
C ILE A 128 3.08 -14.02 -3.34
N SER A 129 3.22 -14.94 -4.30
CA SER A 129 3.53 -16.35 -4.03
C SER A 129 4.88 -16.51 -3.30
N SER A 130 4.99 -17.54 -2.45
CA SER A 130 6.22 -17.82 -1.70
C SER A 130 7.41 -18.10 -2.62
N GLY A 131 7.18 -18.73 -3.79
CA GLY A 131 8.20 -19.00 -4.78
C GLY A 131 8.87 -17.73 -5.33
N ILE A 132 8.08 -16.73 -5.68
CA ILE A 132 8.59 -15.42 -6.13
C ILE A 132 9.26 -14.68 -4.98
N ARG A 133 8.62 -14.62 -3.80
CA ARG A 133 9.17 -13.90 -2.63
C ARG A 133 10.55 -14.40 -2.20
N SER A 134 10.80 -15.70 -2.28
CA SER A 134 12.10 -16.28 -1.90
C SER A 134 13.24 -15.92 -2.87
N ARG A 135 12.92 -15.43 -4.08
CA ARG A 135 13.87 -15.10 -5.13
C ARG A 135 14.04 -13.61 -5.39
N MET A 136 13.19 -12.79 -4.78
CA MET A 136 13.24 -11.34 -4.93
C MET A 136 13.57 -10.66 -3.60
N MET A 137 14.37 -9.61 -3.64
CA MET A 137 14.52 -8.70 -2.51
C MET A 137 13.34 -7.73 -2.45
N ILE A 138 12.78 -7.52 -1.27
CA ILE A 138 11.63 -6.66 -1.06
C ILE A 138 12.10 -5.34 -0.50
N PHE A 139 11.70 -4.24 -1.15
CA PHE A 139 12.02 -2.88 -0.75
C PHE A 139 10.71 -2.10 -0.52
N GLU A 140 10.57 -1.55 0.67
CA GLU A 140 9.42 -0.75 1.06
C GLU A 140 9.66 0.71 0.71
N PHE A 141 8.81 1.27 -0.15
CA PHE A 141 8.81 2.67 -0.54
C PHE A 141 7.84 3.45 0.33
N GLU A 142 8.35 4.32 1.13
CA GLU A 142 7.55 5.23 1.96
C GLU A 142 6.94 6.35 1.09
N PRO A 143 5.80 6.94 1.53
CA PRO A 143 5.32 8.19 0.94
C PRO A 143 6.43 9.25 0.99
N LEU A 144 6.51 10.12 -0.01
CA LEU A 144 7.45 11.23 0.04
C LEU A 144 7.10 12.19 1.17
N SER A 145 8.10 12.62 1.91
CA SER A 145 7.91 13.61 2.97
C SER A 145 7.51 14.98 2.39
N SER A 146 6.98 15.86 3.24
CA SER A 146 6.68 17.23 2.84
C SER A 146 7.93 17.96 2.34
N ASP A 147 9.10 17.67 2.93
CA ASP A 147 10.38 18.24 2.51
C ASP A 147 10.81 17.71 1.14
N ASP A 148 10.62 16.42 0.85
CA ASP A 148 10.90 15.82 -0.45
C ASP A 148 10.01 16.44 -1.55
N LEU A 149 8.71 16.55 -1.31
CA LEU A 149 7.78 17.18 -2.23
C LEU A 149 8.09 18.67 -2.44
N SER A 150 8.49 19.37 -1.37
CA SER A 150 8.93 20.74 -1.42
C SER A 150 10.18 20.91 -2.28
N LEU A 151 11.16 20.03 -2.13
CA LEU A 151 12.37 20.02 -2.95
C LEU A 151 12.03 19.79 -4.45
N LEU A 152 11.10 18.87 -4.73
CA LEU A 152 10.62 18.63 -6.09
C LEU A 152 9.93 19.88 -6.66
N LEU A 153 9.05 20.52 -5.89
CA LEU A 153 8.34 21.74 -6.29
C LEU A 153 9.32 22.89 -6.62
N GLU A 154 10.33 23.11 -5.78
CA GLU A 154 11.36 24.14 -6.04
C GLU A 154 12.17 23.82 -7.31
N ARG A 155 12.48 22.55 -7.58
CA ARG A 155 13.12 22.13 -8.84
C ARG A 155 12.24 22.46 -10.05
N VAL A 156 10.93 22.20 -9.97
CA VAL A 156 9.97 22.52 -11.03
C VAL A 156 9.89 24.05 -11.23
N LYS A 157 9.77 24.79 -10.12
CA LYS A 157 9.69 26.26 -10.13
C LYS A 157 10.91 26.91 -10.78
N ALA A 158 12.09 26.41 -10.48
CA ALA A 158 13.35 26.93 -11.05
C ALA A 158 13.43 26.72 -12.57
N GLN A 159 12.83 25.66 -13.12
CA GLN A 159 12.88 25.36 -14.56
C GLN A 159 11.73 25.98 -15.36
N ILE A 160 10.56 26.16 -14.77
CA ILE A 160 9.36 26.63 -15.49
C ILE A 160 9.15 28.13 -15.27
N GLY A 161 9.45 28.67 -14.09
CA GLY A 161 9.30 30.08 -13.76
C GLY A 161 7.84 30.46 -13.53
N PHE A 162 7.24 30.06 -12.42
CA PHE A 162 5.90 30.43 -11.98
C PHE A 162 5.94 31.04 -10.58
N SER A 163 4.87 31.79 -10.21
CA SER A 163 4.66 32.25 -8.84
C SER A 163 3.55 31.44 -8.17
N MET A 164 3.62 31.34 -6.84
CA MET A 164 2.63 30.61 -6.04
C MET A 164 2.52 31.26 -4.66
N SER A 165 1.28 31.44 -4.18
CA SER A 165 1.07 31.95 -2.83
C SER A 165 1.48 30.91 -1.77
N PRO A 166 1.86 31.33 -0.54
CA PRO A 166 2.20 30.40 0.53
C PRO A 166 1.09 29.40 0.85
N GLU A 167 -0.16 29.86 0.82
CA GLU A 167 -1.36 29.05 1.08
C GLU A 167 -1.58 28.02 -0.04
N ALA A 168 -1.37 28.42 -1.30
CA ALA A 168 -1.44 27.51 -2.44
C ALA A 168 -0.37 26.44 -2.35
N ARG A 169 0.86 26.81 -1.97
CA ARG A 169 1.96 25.88 -1.76
C ARG A 169 1.65 24.85 -0.68
N GLU A 170 1.17 25.30 0.47
CA GLU A 170 0.79 24.39 1.55
C GLU A 170 -0.33 23.44 1.10
N HIS A 171 -1.37 23.96 0.44
CA HIS A 171 -2.46 23.15 -0.09
C HIS A 171 -1.97 22.10 -1.10
N LEU A 172 -1.10 22.47 -2.04
CA LEU A 172 -0.55 21.55 -3.04
C LEU A 172 0.23 20.40 -2.40
N LEU A 173 1.12 20.71 -1.45
CA LEU A 173 1.92 19.70 -0.74
C LEU A 173 1.05 18.76 0.11
N ARG A 174 0.10 19.32 0.86
CA ARG A 174 -0.79 18.53 1.73
C ARG A 174 -1.75 17.65 0.94
N SER A 175 -2.40 18.18 -0.10
CA SER A 175 -3.38 17.46 -0.90
C SER A 175 -2.78 16.34 -1.76
N SER A 176 -1.47 16.33 -1.96
CA SER A 176 -0.77 15.25 -2.69
C SER A 176 -0.49 14.01 -1.84
N GLY A 177 -0.52 14.10 -0.49
CA GLY A 177 -0.40 12.95 0.39
C GLY A 177 0.86 12.09 0.21
N GLY A 178 2.00 12.70 -0.15
CA GLY A 178 3.25 11.99 -0.41
C GLY A 178 3.40 11.40 -1.82
N ASP A 179 2.45 11.68 -2.72
CA ASP A 179 2.45 11.25 -4.12
C ASP A 179 2.96 12.37 -5.04
N ALA A 180 4.21 12.23 -5.53
CA ALA A 180 4.82 13.20 -6.46
C ALA A 180 4.06 13.32 -7.77
N ARG A 181 3.50 12.23 -8.31
CA ARG A 181 2.73 12.26 -9.57
C ARG A 181 1.45 13.06 -9.40
N SER A 182 0.75 12.85 -8.28
CA SER A 182 -0.46 13.60 -7.93
C SER A 182 -0.18 15.10 -7.79
N MET A 183 0.93 15.46 -7.11
CA MET A 183 1.38 16.85 -6.98
C MET A 183 1.67 17.49 -8.32
N LEU A 184 2.48 16.82 -9.14
CA LEU A 184 2.90 17.34 -10.44
C LEU A 184 1.74 17.46 -11.42
N ASN A 185 0.80 16.54 -11.43
CA ASN A 185 -0.40 16.60 -12.25
C ASN A 185 -1.29 17.79 -11.86
N LEU A 186 -1.53 18.00 -10.55
CA LEU A 186 -2.31 19.13 -10.08
C LEU A 186 -1.63 20.46 -10.45
N LEU A 187 -0.32 20.53 -10.28
CA LEU A 187 0.48 21.69 -10.67
C LEU A 187 0.42 21.95 -12.18
N ASP A 188 0.51 20.91 -13.01
CA ASP A 188 0.46 20.99 -14.47
C ASP A 188 -0.86 21.63 -14.93
N TYR A 189 -2.00 21.16 -14.39
CA TYR A 189 -3.30 21.76 -14.70
C TYR A 189 -3.45 23.18 -14.15
N ALA A 190 -2.91 23.47 -12.97
CA ALA A 190 -2.94 24.82 -12.41
C ALA A 190 -2.18 25.83 -13.30
N LEU A 191 -1.03 25.42 -13.86
CA LEU A 191 -0.22 26.23 -14.76
C LEU A 191 -0.90 26.51 -16.11
N ILE A 192 -1.82 25.66 -16.56
CA ILE A 192 -2.66 25.94 -17.74
C ILE A 192 -3.62 27.09 -17.46
N ILE A 193 -4.10 27.21 -16.22
CA ILE A 193 -5.06 28.25 -15.81
C ILE A 193 -4.33 29.57 -15.57
N SER A 194 -3.23 29.56 -14.80
CA SER A 194 -2.48 30.76 -14.44
C SER A 194 -1.02 30.45 -14.14
N ALA A 195 -0.11 31.34 -14.56
CA ALA A 195 1.29 31.30 -14.12
C ALA A 195 1.48 31.83 -12.68
N ASP A 196 0.48 32.54 -12.15
CA ASP A 196 0.41 32.97 -10.75
C ASP A 196 -0.63 32.10 -10.04
N ILE A 197 -0.15 31.09 -9.29
CA ILE A 197 -0.99 30.03 -8.73
C ILE A 197 -1.48 30.46 -7.35
N SER A 198 -2.78 30.77 -7.28
CA SER A 198 -3.47 31.08 -6.03
C SER A 198 -4.10 29.82 -5.43
N LEU A 199 -4.47 29.89 -4.15
CA LEU A 199 -5.22 28.83 -3.47
C LEU A 199 -6.56 28.54 -4.18
N GLU A 200 -7.23 29.58 -4.68
CA GLU A 200 -8.51 29.47 -5.39
C GLU A 200 -8.41 28.61 -6.65
N VAL A 201 -7.33 28.78 -7.45
CA VAL A 201 -7.05 27.95 -8.62
C VAL A 201 -6.90 26.49 -8.24
N LEU A 202 -6.12 26.19 -7.21
CA LEU A 202 -5.93 24.81 -6.76
C LEU A 202 -7.19 24.18 -6.18
N MET A 203 -7.97 24.94 -5.41
CA MET A 203 -9.25 24.48 -4.85
C MET A 203 -10.32 24.24 -5.92
N THR A 204 -10.28 24.96 -7.03
CA THR A 204 -11.17 24.72 -8.18
C THR A 204 -10.84 23.40 -8.87
N LEU A 205 -9.56 23.08 -9.00
CA LEU A 205 -9.08 21.82 -9.62
C LEU A 205 -9.20 20.61 -8.69
N ARG A 206 -8.94 20.83 -7.42
CA ARG A 206 -9.02 19.82 -6.35
C ARG A 206 -9.62 20.48 -5.11
N PRO A 207 -10.95 20.45 -4.96
CA PRO A 207 -11.59 21.00 -3.78
C PRO A 207 -11.07 20.33 -2.52
N SER A 208 -10.74 21.13 -1.51
CA SER A 208 -10.51 20.60 -0.16
C SER A 208 -11.83 20.04 0.35
N PHE A 209 -11.93 18.73 0.50
CA PHE A 209 -13.03 18.19 1.30
C PHE A 209 -12.85 18.68 2.74
N VAL A 210 -13.93 19.17 3.33
CA VAL A 210 -13.97 19.54 4.76
C VAL A 210 -13.51 18.29 5.53
N GLY A 211 -12.25 18.31 6.01
CA GLY A 211 -11.62 17.12 6.61
C GLY A 211 -10.18 16.83 6.17
N GLU A 212 -9.59 17.59 5.22
CA GLU A 212 -8.17 17.41 4.81
C GLU A 212 -7.15 17.68 5.94
N GLY A 213 -7.57 18.18 7.10
CA GLY A 213 -6.77 18.11 8.33
C GLY A 213 -6.48 16.70 8.83
N ALA A 214 -7.12 15.67 8.22
CA ALA A 214 -6.97 14.26 8.59
C ALA A 214 -6.08 13.45 7.63
N LYS A 215 -5.58 14.04 6.55
CA LYS A 215 -4.73 13.33 5.54
C LYS A 215 -3.22 13.55 5.71
N SER A 216 -2.72 14.11 6.79
CA SER A 216 -1.40 13.71 7.24
C SER A 216 -1.51 12.26 7.68
N SER A 217 -0.61 11.38 7.26
CA SER A 217 -0.63 9.95 7.62
C SER A 217 -0.86 9.77 9.12
N ASP A 218 -0.28 10.61 9.95
CA ASP A 218 -0.37 10.57 11.41
C ASP A 218 -1.78 10.92 11.91
N THR A 219 -2.39 11.99 11.40
CA THR A 219 -3.75 12.40 11.79
C THR A 219 -4.83 11.42 11.30
N HIS A 220 -4.62 10.80 10.13
CA HIS A 220 -5.53 9.78 9.60
C HIS A 220 -5.53 8.52 10.47
N TYR A 221 -4.33 7.98 10.78
CA TYR A 221 -4.19 6.84 11.70
C TYR A 221 -4.70 7.17 13.10
N GLU A 222 -4.52 8.40 13.58
CA GLU A 222 -5.04 8.85 14.85
C GLU A 222 -6.57 8.83 14.91
N ILE A 223 -7.27 9.29 13.85
CA ILE A 223 -8.74 9.29 13.80
C ILE A 223 -9.28 7.86 13.71
N ILE A 224 -8.66 6.99 12.91
CA ILE A 224 -9.03 5.56 12.87
C ILE A 224 -8.82 4.93 14.25
N SER A 225 -7.69 5.20 14.88
CA SER A 225 -7.38 4.73 16.23
C SER A 225 -8.39 5.27 17.26
N ALA A 226 -8.77 6.54 17.14
CA ALA A 226 -9.78 7.15 18.00
C ALA A 226 -11.16 6.49 17.81
N MET A 227 -11.58 6.22 16.57
CA MET A 227 -12.80 5.47 16.28
C MET A 227 -12.78 4.08 16.93
N ILE A 228 -11.71 3.33 16.75
CA ILE A 228 -11.56 1.98 17.34
C ILE A 228 -11.57 2.04 18.85
N LYS A 229 -10.81 2.97 19.46
CA LYS A 229 -10.75 3.15 20.92
C LYS A 229 -12.09 3.58 21.52
N SER A 230 -12.88 4.41 20.80
CA SER A 230 -14.22 4.80 21.24
C SER A 230 -15.17 3.60 21.27
N VAL A 231 -15.14 2.74 20.25
CA VAL A 231 -15.93 1.48 20.26
C VAL A 231 -15.46 0.55 21.37
N ARG A 232 -14.16 0.41 21.59
CA ARG A 232 -13.57 -0.39 22.67
C ARG A 232 -13.99 0.15 24.04
N GLY A 233 -14.04 1.46 24.20
CA GLY A 233 -14.53 2.15 25.39
C GLY A 233 -16.05 2.19 25.55
N SER A 234 -16.81 1.62 24.61
CA SER A 234 -18.28 1.66 24.58
C SER A 234 -18.86 3.09 24.51
N ASP A 235 -18.11 4.04 23.99
CA ASP A 235 -18.57 5.39 23.72
C ASP A 235 -19.19 5.48 22.31
N THR A 236 -20.51 5.34 22.26
CA THR A 236 -21.26 5.31 21.00
C THR A 236 -21.22 6.65 20.27
N ASP A 237 -21.32 7.77 20.99
CA ASP A 237 -21.35 9.11 20.41
C ASP A 237 -19.99 9.45 19.77
N ALA A 238 -18.89 9.21 20.49
CA ALA A 238 -17.55 9.37 19.94
C ALA A 238 -17.29 8.44 18.75
N SER A 239 -17.78 7.19 18.80
CA SER A 239 -17.64 6.22 17.71
C SER A 239 -18.29 6.72 16.41
N ILE A 240 -19.51 7.23 16.48
CA ILE A 240 -20.23 7.83 15.35
C ILE A 240 -19.54 9.12 14.88
N TYR A 241 -19.08 9.95 15.80
CA TYR A 241 -18.40 11.19 15.46
C TYR A 241 -17.11 10.94 14.65
N TYR A 242 -16.27 10.03 15.10
CA TYR A 242 -15.03 9.70 14.38
C TYR A 242 -15.30 8.96 13.06
N LEU A 243 -16.33 8.11 12.99
CA LEU A 243 -16.79 7.52 11.72
C LEU A 243 -17.20 8.61 10.72
N ALA A 244 -18.02 9.58 11.17
CA ALA A 244 -18.45 10.70 10.33
C ALA A 244 -17.28 11.56 9.86
N ARG A 245 -16.27 11.80 10.71
CA ARG A 245 -15.05 12.53 10.33
C ARG A 245 -14.27 11.79 9.26
N LEU A 246 -14.12 10.47 9.35
CA LEU A 246 -13.43 9.65 8.34
C LEU A 246 -14.18 9.68 7.00
N LEU A 247 -15.50 9.52 7.03
CA LEU A 247 -16.34 9.60 5.81
C LEU A 247 -16.29 10.99 5.17
N ALA A 248 -16.35 12.06 5.99
CA ALA A 248 -16.23 13.44 5.51
C ALA A 248 -14.83 13.75 4.93
N ALA A 249 -13.79 13.08 5.44
CA ALA A 249 -12.43 13.14 4.88
C ALA A 249 -12.27 12.33 3.59
N GLY A 250 -13.31 11.66 3.10
CA GLY A 250 -13.28 10.86 1.87
C GLY A 250 -12.63 9.49 2.04
N GLU A 251 -12.63 8.93 3.27
CA GLU A 251 -12.14 7.58 3.50
C GLU A 251 -13.00 6.54 2.77
N ASP A 252 -12.35 5.49 2.26
CA ASP A 252 -13.05 4.38 1.59
C ASP A 252 -14.01 3.67 2.55
N PRO A 253 -15.33 3.69 2.29
CA PRO A 253 -16.30 3.00 3.13
C PRO A 253 -16.02 1.51 3.28
N ALA A 254 -15.46 0.86 2.26
CA ALA A 254 -15.08 -0.55 2.31
C ALA A 254 -13.88 -0.79 3.23
N PHE A 255 -12.93 0.16 3.31
CA PHE A 255 -11.85 0.12 4.27
C PHE A 255 -12.38 0.20 5.70
N LEU A 256 -13.28 1.14 6.00
CA LEU A 256 -13.90 1.29 7.32
C LEU A 256 -14.67 0.02 7.73
N ALA A 257 -15.42 -0.57 6.80
CA ALA A 257 -16.11 -1.83 7.04
C ALA A 257 -15.15 -2.98 7.38
N ARG A 258 -14.01 -3.10 6.67
CA ARG A 258 -12.95 -4.07 7.00
C ARG A 258 -12.38 -3.87 8.41
N ARG A 259 -12.17 -2.61 8.82
CA ARG A 259 -11.71 -2.30 10.18
C ARG A 259 -12.73 -2.72 11.25
N MET A 260 -14.03 -2.57 10.98
CA MET A 260 -15.09 -3.02 11.88
C MET A 260 -15.13 -4.56 12.02
N VAL A 261 -14.84 -5.31 10.95
CA VAL A 261 -14.71 -6.78 11.02
C VAL A 261 -13.57 -7.20 11.95
N ILE A 262 -12.40 -6.55 11.82
CA ILE A 262 -11.26 -6.81 12.70
C ILE A 262 -11.61 -6.50 14.15
N LEU A 263 -12.18 -5.32 14.42
CA LEU A 263 -12.59 -4.88 15.76
C LEU A 263 -13.62 -5.84 16.40
N ALA A 264 -14.57 -6.35 15.61
CA ALA A 264 -15.56 -7.31 16.09
C ALA A 264 -14.91 -8.60 16.59
N SER A 265 -13.82 -9.06 15.95
CA SER A 265 -13.09 -10.25 16.35
C SER A 265 -12.09 -9.97 17.48
N GLU A 266 -11.38 -8.84 17.43
CA GLU A 266 -10.30 -8.48 18.36
C GLU A 266 -10.82 -8.03 19.71
N ASP A 267 -11.82 -7.13 19.74
CA ASP A 267 -12.26 -6.44 20.96
C ASP A 267 -13.58 -6.98 21.55
N ILE A 268 -14.41 -7.64 20.73
CA ILE A 268 -15.69 -8.22 21.16
C ILE A 268 -15.58 -9.74 21.24
N GLY A 269 -15.05 -10.37 20.19
CA GLY A 269 -14.79 -11.79 20.14
C GLY A 269 -15.97 -12.64 20.57
N ASN A 270 -15.70 -13.64 21.42
CA ASN A 270 -16.70 -14.56 21.92
C ASN A 270 -17.65 -13.98 23.00
N ALA A 271 -17.45 -12.74 23.48
CA ALA A 271 -18.41 -12.07 24.34
C ALA A 271 -19.74 -11.78 23.60
N ASN A 272 -19.68 -11.57 22.28
CA ASN A 272 -20.86 -11.52 21.41
C ASN A 272 -20.52 -12.02 20.00
N PRO A 273 -20.65 -13.32 19.71
CA PRO A 273 -20.29 -13.90 18.41
C PRO A 273 -21.05 -13.30 17.22
N ASN A 274 -22.23 -12.73 17.46
CA ASN A 274 -23.01 -12.08 16.39
C ASN A 274 -22.38 -10.77 15.91
N ALA A 275 -21.47 -10.17 16.66
CA ALA A 275 -20.76 -8.96 16.27
C ALA A 275 -19.96 -9.17 14.96
N LEU A 276 -19.27 -10.30 14.84
CA LEU A 276 -18.54 -10.65 13.62
C LEU A 276 -19.49 -10.86 12.44
N ASN A 277 -20.62 -11.55 12.64
CA ASN A 277 -21.62 -11.78 11.59
C ASN A 277 -22.18 -10.43 11.04
N LEU A 278 -22.52 -9.51 11.94
CA LEU A 278 -23.02 -8.20 11.55
C LEU A 278 -21.95 -7.37 10.83
N ALA A 279 -20.72 -7.37 11.30
CA ALA A 279 -19.62 -6.65 10.67
C ALA A 279 -19.31 -7.20 9.26
N VAL A 280 -19.33 -8.53 9.06
CA VAL A 280 -19.16 -9.15 7.74
C VAL A 280 -20.33 -8.82 6.81
N SER A 281 -21.56 -8.83 7.33
CA SER A 281 -22.77 -8.43 6.57
C SER A 281 -22.67 -6.96 6.16
N CYS A 282 -22.20 -6.08 7.05
CA CYS A 282 -21.91 -4.67 6.75
C CYS A 282 -20.89 -4.53 5.61
N MET A 283 -19.76 -5.23 5.70
CA MET A 283 -18.71 -5.19 4.68
C MET A 283 -19.25 -5.61 3.31
N ASN A 284 -20.03 -6.67 3.24
CA ASN A 284 -20.65 -7.14 2.01
C ASN A 284 -21.69 -6.16 1.44
N ALA A 285 -22.48 -5.52 2.29
CA ALA A 285 -23.48 -4.55 1.88
C ALA A 285 -22.83 -3.25 1.39
N VAL A 286 -21.87 -2.72 2.12
CA VAL A 286 -21.12 -1.49 1.77
C VAL A 286 -20.44 -1.63 0.42
N SER A 287 -19.82 -2.78 0.13
CA SER A 287 -19.14 -3.02 -1.15
C SER A 287 -20.08 -3.08 -2.37
N LYS A 288 -21.38 -3.38 -2.14
CA LYS A 288 -22.39 -3.50 -3.22
C LYS A 288 -23.21 -2.24 -3.41
N ILE A 289 -23.47 -1.51 -2.32
CA ILE A 289 -24.38 -0.37 -2.32
C ILE A 289 -23.63 0.92 -2.64
N GLY A 290 -22.47 1.14 -2.01
CA GLY A 290 -21.70 2.37 -2.19
C GLY A 290 -22.29 3.59 -1.46
N MET A 291 -21.63 4.74 -1.64
CA MET A 291 -22.09 6.01 -1.08
C MET A 291 -23.19 6.63 -1.95
N PRO A 292 -24.12 7.39 -1.38
CA PRO A 292 -24.16 7.87 0.02
C PRO A 292 -24.81 6.91 1.03
N GLU A 293 -25.47 5.84 0.61
CA GLU A 293 -26.26 4.96 1.49
C GLU A 293 -25.38 4.09 2.41
N ALA A 294 -24.16 3.73 1.99
CA ALA A 294 -23.21 2.95 2.79
C ALA A 294 -22.95 3.55 4.19
N ARG A 295 -23.03 4.88 4.33
CA ARG A 295 -22.89 5.58 5.63
C ARG A 295 -23.89 5.09 6.68
N ILE A 296 -25.12 4.75 6.24
CA ILE A 296 -26.21 4.31 7.14
C ILE A 296 -25.89 2.93 7.69
N ILE A 297 -25.41 2.04 6.83
CA ILE A 297 -25.02 0.66 7.17
C ILE A 297 -23.83 0.67 8.13
N LEU A 298 -22.82 1.50 7.85
CA LEU A 298 -21.66 1.70 8.72
C LEU A 298 -22.08 2.25 10.10
N ALA A 299 -22.96 3.25 10.11
CA ALA A 299 -23.47 3.85 11.35
C ALA A 299 -24.23 2.82 12.22
N GLN A 300 -25.14 2.05 11.63
CA GLN A 300 -25.84 0.98 12.33
C GLN A 300 -24.87 -0.03 12.95
N THR A 301 -23.86 -0.44 12.17
CA THR A 301 -22.88 -1.44 12.61
C THR A 301 -22.02 -0.92 13.74
N ILE A 302 -21.47 0.30 13.64
CA ILE A 302 -20.59 0.84 14.68
C ILE A 302 -21.34 1.07 16.01
N ILE A 303 -22.62 1.50 15.96
CA ILE A 303 -23.48 1.62 17.15
C ILE A 303 -23.65 0.26 17.83
N TYR A 304 -23.94 -0.78 17.06
CA TYR A 304 -24.07 -2.13 17.59
C TYR A 304 -22.76 -2.60 18.25
N LEU A 305 -21.63 -2.45 17.58
CA LEU A 305 -20.32 -2.85 18.09
C LEU A 305 -19.93 -2.07 19.35
N ALA A 306 -20.24 -0.77 19.43
CA ALA A 306 -19.97 0.04 20.62
C ALA A 306 -20.75 -0.46 21.83
N ASN A 307 -21.99 -0.93 21.65
CA ASN A 307 -22.86 -1.42 22.73
C ASN A 307 -22.65 -2.91 23.08
N CYS A 308 -21.81 -3.65 22.36
CA CYS A 308 -21.51 -5.04 22.69
C CYS A 308 -20.62 -5.14 23.94
N PRO A 309 -20.76 -6.22 24.76
CA PRO A 309 -19.74 -6.57 25.74
C PRO A 309 -18.39 -6.80 25.04
N LYS A 310 -17.29 -6.49 25.72
CA LYS A 310 -15.94 -6.56 25.17
C LYS A 310 -15.16 -7.73 25.74
N SER A 311 -14.43 -8.44 24.88
CA SER A 311 -13.46 -9.48 25.24
C SER A 311 -12.42 -9.64 24.14
N ASN A 312 -11.16 -9.54 24.49
CA ASN A 312 -10.02 -9.79 23.62
C ASN A 312 -9.40 -11.17 23.84
N SER A 313 -10.08 -12.07 24.55
CA SER A 313 -9.53 -13.38 24.94
C SER A 313 -9.10 -14.23 23.74
N ALA A 314 -9.85 -14.20 22.64
CA ALA A 314 -9.50 -14.94 21.42
C ALA A 314 -8.22 -14.38 20.75
N TYR A 315 -8.04 -13.07 20.78
CA TYR A 315 -6.83 -12.41 20.27
C TYR A 315 -5.60 -12.79 21.12
N LEU A 316 -5.70 -12.68 22.45
CA LEU A 316 -4.62 -13.04 23.36
C LEU A 316 -4.26 -14.52 23.25
N ALA A 317 -5.25 -15.41 23.19
CA ALA A 317 -5.02 -16.85 23.10
C ALA A 317 -4.24 -17.24 21.82
N ILE A 318 -4.55 -16.65 20.67
CA ILE A 318 -3.80 -16.94 19.43
C ILE A 318 -2.39 -16.37 19.47
N ASP A 319 -2.20 -15.19 20.06
CA ASP A 319 -0.86 -14.58 20.17
C ASP A 319 0.04 -15.39 21.12
N GLU A 320 -0.47 -15.85 22.26
CA GLU A 320 0.24 -16.72 23.18
C GLU A 320 0.60 -18.06 22.52
N ALA A 321 -0.35 -18.65 21.78
CA ALA A 321 -0.10 -19.90 21.05
C ALA A 321 0.97 -19.72 19.96
N LEU A 322 0.95 -18.61 19.21
CA LEU A 322 1.95 -18.30 18.20
C LEU A 322 3.33 -18.08 18.81
N GLU A 323 3.42 -17.46 19.98
CA GLU A 323 4.69 -17.30 20.71
C GLU A 323 5.23 -18.66 21.16
N ALA A 324 4.40 -19.51 21.74
CA ALA A 324 4.78 -20.86 22.10
C ALA A 324 5.25 -21.70 20.91
N CYS A 325 4.67 -21.50 19.73
CA CYS A 325 5.09 -22.18 18.49
C CYS A 325 6.49 -21.78 18.00
N LYS A 326 7.05 -20.65 18.41
CA LYS A 326 8.42 -20.28 18.04
C LYS A 326 9.46 -21.25 18.59
N ASP A 327 9.23 -21.78 19.78
CA ASP A 327 10.10 -22.76 20.43
C ASP A 327 9.73 -24.21 20.06
N ALA A 328 8.56 -24.43 19.46
CA ALA A 328 7.96 -25.75 19.22
C ALA A 328 8.37 -26.41 17.89
N SER A 329 9.33 -25.87 17.14
CA SER A 329 9.78 -26.44 15.85
C SER A 329 10.31 -27.90 15.96
N SER A 330 10.51 -28.40 17.17
CA SER A 330 10.94 -29.77 17.50
C SER A 330 9.87 -30.65 18.19
N GLN A 331 8.71 -30.10 18.53
CA GLN A 331 7.69 -30.89 19.24
C GLN A 331 6.91 -31.77 18.26
N ARG A 332 7.04 -33.09 18.43
CA ARG A 332 6.27 -34.06 17.64
C ARG A 332 4.81 -34.07 18.08
N ILE A 333 3.90 -34.07 17.11
CA ILE A 333 2.47 -34.26 17.40
C ILE A 333 2.29 -35.60 18.13
N PRO A 334 1.62 -35.62 19.29
CA PRO A 334 1.38 -36.85 20.02
C PRO A 334 0.61 -37.88 19.19
N LYS A 335 1.05 -39.14 19.23
CA LYS A 335 0.47 -40.20 18.40
C LYS A 335 -1.04 -40.41 18.66
N GLN A 336 -1.51 -40.14 19.87
CA GLN A 336 -2.91 -40.21 20.28
C GLN A 336 -3.80 -39.26 19.45
N ILE A 337 -3.29 -38.05 19.12
CA ILE A 337 -4.04 -37.06 18.33
C ILE A 337 -4.04 -37.43 16.85
N ILE A 338 -2.93 -38.01 16.35
CA ILE A 338 -2.79 -38.35 14.92
C ILE A 338 -3.77 -39.44 14.50
N ASN A 339 -4.00 -40.41 15.38
CA ASN A 339 -4.74 -41.64 15.05
C ASN A 339 -6.21 -41.62 15.47
N HIS A 340 -6.76 -40.53 15.98
CA HIS A 340 -8.14 -40.40 16.50
C HIS A 340 -8.53 -41.50 17.53
N THR A 341 -7.56 -42.03 18.27
CA THR A 341 -7.76 -43.20 19.14
C THR A 341 -8.06 -42.85 20.59
N ASP A 342 -8.04 -41.56 20.95
CA ASP A 342 -8.28 -41.15 22.34
C ASP A 342 -9.15 -39.88 22.39
N GLU A 343 -10.45 -40.07 22.66
CA GLU A 343 -11.44 -38.98 22.76
C GLU A 343 -11.22 -38.08 24.00
N ASN A 344 -10.33 -38.47 24.91
CA ASN A 344 -10.08 -37.78 26.19
C ASN A 344 -8.71 -37.06 26.24
N TYR A 345 -8.03 -36.92 25.11
CA TYR A 345 -6.74 -36.20 25.10
C TYR A 345 -6.93 -34.72 25.36
N LEU A 346 -6.42 -34.24 26.48
CA LEU A 346 -6.31 -32.80 26.79
C LEU A 346 -4.88 -32.35 26.49
N TYR A 347 -4.74 -31.26 25.77
CA TYR A 347 -3.44 -30.65 25.50
C TYR A 347 -2.83 -30.22 26.86
N PRO A 348 -1.59 -30.64 27.19
CA PRO A 348 -0.93 -30.20 28.42
C PRO A 348 -0.67 -28.69 28.34
N HIS A 349 -1.11 -27.96 29.36
CA HIS A 349 -0.94 -26.50 29.52
C HIS A 349 0.52 -26.14 29.80
#